data_deacf55a5f78379515393c3cee0e9815
#
_entry.id   deacf55a5f78379515393c3cee0e9815
#
_cell.length_a   1.000
_cell.length_b   1.000
_cell.length_c   1.000
_cell.angle_alpha   90.00
_cell.angle_beta   90.00
_cell.angle_gamma   90.00
#
_symmetry.space_group_name_H-M   'P 1'
#
loop_
_entity.id
_entity.type
_entity.pdbx_description
1 polymer ?
#
loop_
_entity_poly.entity_id
_entity_poly.type
_entity_poly.pdbx_seq_one_letter_code
_entity_poly.pdbx_strand_id
1 'polypeptide(L)'
;MKLTALLLSALILSGCASNSGIIPIGKDTYMVSRQAATGFSGSGTLKAEAFQEASAYCTGRGRSLQVVNTQEAQPPFLLGNYPKAEVQFMCLTDGDAELARPKLKPKADVSVEVQK
;
A
#
# COMPACT_ATOMS: atom_id res chain seq x y z
N MET A 1 -22.28 -36.14 9.86
CA MET A 1 -22.98 -35.42 8.82
C MET A 1 -23.20 -33.94 9.16
N LYS A 2 -23.61 -33.61 10.37
CA LYS A 2 -23.81 -32.20 10.75
C LYS A 2 -22.51 -31.41 10.82
N LEU A 3 -21.42 -32.03 11.23
CA LEU A 3 -20.11 -31.36 11.31
C LEU A 3 -19.50 -31.07 9.92
N THR A 4 -19.74 -31.96 8.97
CA THR A 4 -19.23 -31.77 7.60
C THR A 4 -19.94 -30.62 6.88
N ALA A 5 -21.23 -30.43 7.17
CA ALA A 5 -21.98 -29.31 6.60
C ALA A 5 -21.52 -27.96 7.18
N LEU A 6 -21.14 -27.93 8.47
CA LEU A 6 -20.61 -26.73 9.10
C LEU A 6 -19.22 -26.35 8.56
N LEU A 7 -18.40 -27.35 8.29
CA LEU A 7 -17.06 -27.10 7.71
C LEU A 7 -17.14 -26.60 6.27
N LEU A 8 -18.11 -27.06 5.52
CA LEU A 8 -18.29 -26.59 4.15
C LEU A 8 -18.81 -25.16 4.09
N SER A 9 -19.60 -24.76 5.10
CA SER A 9 -20.13 -23.39 5.18
C SER A 9 -19.07 -22.36 5.54
N ALA A 10 -18.02 -22.77 6.24
CA ALA A 10 -16.95 -21.87 6.66
C ALA A 10 -16.00 -21.49 5.52
N LEU A 11 -15.98 -22.26 4.44
CA LEU A 11 -15.12 -21.98 3.29
C LEU A 11 -15.66 -20.90 2.35
N ILE A 12 -16.90 -20.50 2.51
CA ILE A 12 -17.54 -19.56 1.57
C ILE A 12 -17.34 -18.09 1.99
N LEU A 13 -16.69 -17.84 3.13
CA LEU A 13 -16.50 -16.52 3.69
C LEU A 13 -15.16 -15.86 3.31
N SER A 14 -14.43 -16.45 2.35
CA SER A 14 -13.22 -15.79 1.84
C SER A 14 -13.64 -14.61 0.98
N GLY A 15 -13.53 -13.41 1.54
CA GLY A 15 -13.89 -12.19 0.84
C GLY A 15 -13.00 -11.92 -0.37
N CYS A 16 -13.41 -10.96 -1.19
CA CYS A 16 -12.69 -10.57 -2.40
C CYS A 16 -11.57 -9.56 -2.15
N ALA A 17 -11.19 -9.34 -0.90
CA ALA A 17 -10.06 -8.49 -0.59
C ALA A 17 -8.77 -9.10 -1.14
N SER A 18 -7.90 -8.28 -1.69
CA SER A 18 -6.65 -8.76 -2.23
C SER A 18 -5.48 -7.91 -1.74
N ASN A 19 -4.33 -8.57 -1.64
CA ASN A 19 -3.08 -7.97 -1.25
C ASN A 19 -2.01 -8.54 -2.18
N SER A 20 -1.30 -7.66 -2.86
CA SER A 20 -0.25 -8.07 -3.80
C SER A 20 0.95 -8.71 -3.09
N GLY A 21 1.12 -8.45 -1.80
CA GLY A 21 2.38 -8.68 -1.11
C GLY A 21 3.42 -7.66 -1.54
N ILE A 22 4.62 -7.79 -1.02
CA ILE A 22 5.71 -6.87 -1.35
C ILE A 22 6.35 -7.32 -2.65
N ILE A 23 6.37 -6.42 -3.62
CA ILE A 23 6.90 -6.68 -4.96
C ILE A 23 8.10 -5.76 -5.22
N PRO A 24 9.28 -6.30 -5.50
CA PRO A 24 10.41 -5.44 -5.87
C PRO A 24 10.18 -4.82 -7.26
N ILE A 25 10.40 -3.53 -7.36
CA ILE A 25 10.22 -2.78 -8.61
C ILE A 25 11.48 -2.06 -9.05
N GLY A 26 12.56 -2.18 -8.30
CA GLY A 26 13.84 -1.58 -8.61
C GLY A 26 14.83 -1.88 -7.51
N LYS A 27 16.02 -1.29 -7.62
CA LYS A 27 17.04 -1.46 -6.59
C LYS A 27 16.56 -0.81 -5.29
N ASP A 28 16.48 -1.61 -4.24
CA ASP A 28 16.00 -1.19 -2.92
C ASP A 28 14.61 -0.54 -2.96
N THR A 29 13.86 -0.75 -4.03
CA THR A 29 12.55 -0.14 -4.26
C THR A 29 11.51 -1.23 -4.40
N TYR A 30 10.38 -1.06 -3.74
CA TYR A 30 9.32 -2.05 -3.65
C TYR A 30 7.95 -1.38 -3.76
N MET A 31 6.95 -2.21 -4.00
CA MET A 31 5.56 -1.75 -3.92
C MET A 31 4.70 -2.78 -3.19
N VAL A 32 3.63 -2.29 -2.60
CA VAL A 32 2.57 -3.09 -2.04
C VAL A 32 1.23 -2.46 -2.41
N SER A 33 0.28 -3.30 -2.80
CA SER A 33 -1.06 -2.85 -3.19
C SER A 33 -2.10 -3.64 -2.40
N ARG A 34 -3.08 -2.93 -1.86
CA ARG A 34 -4.20 -3.53 -1.16
C ARG A 34 -5.51 -3.05 -1.75
N GLN A 35 -6.45 -3.96 -1.86
CA GLN A 35 -7.78 -3.68 -2.40
C GLN A 35 -8.85 -4.19 -1.44
N ALA A 36 -9.88 -3.39 -1.24
CA ALA A 36 -11.01 -3.77 -0.41
C ALA A 36 -11.88 -4.83 -1.08
N ALA A 37 -12.58 -5.61 -0.26
CA ALA A 37 -13.53 -6.62 -0.75
C ALA A 37 -14.81 -5.98 -1.32
N THR A 38 -15.16 -4.78 -0.87
CA THR A 38 -16.39 -4.09 -1.27
C THR A 38 -16.12 -2.61 -1.49
N GLY A 39 -17.03 -1.95 -2.18
CA GLY A 39 -16.98 -0.49 -2.38
C GLY A 39 -17.34 0.33 -1.15
N PHE A 40 -17.74 -0.32 -0.06
CA PHE A 40 -18.15 0.37 1.16
C PHE A 40 -17.00 0.64 2.12
N SER A 41 -15.88 -0.02 1.93
CA SER A 41 -14.67 0.22 2.74
C SER A 41 -13.95 1.46 2.23
N GLY A 42 -13.45 2.28 3.14
CA GLY A 42 -12.66 3.45 2.74
C GLY A 42 -11.25 3.08 2.34
N SER A 43 -10.63 3.90 1.47
CA SER A 43 -9.25 3.68 1.04
C SER A 43 -8.23 4.07 2.12
N GLY A 44 -8.62 4.90 3.09
CA GLY A 44 -7.70 5.35 4.14
C GLY A 44 -7.16 4.22 4.99
N THR A 45 -8.01 3.27 5.36
CA THR A 45 -7.59 2.09 6.13
C THR A 45 -6.62 1.24 5.31
N LEU A 46 -6.90 1.07 4.02
CA LEU A 46 -6.05 0.30 3.13
C LEU A 46 -4.66 0.92 3.00
N LYS A 47 -4.60 2.24 2.93
CA LYS A 47 -3.33 2.95 2.86
C LYS A 47 -2.53 2.77 4.14
N ALA A 48 -3.18 2.88 5.29
CA ALA A 48 -2.53 2.65 6.58
C ALA A 48 -1.98 1.23 6.69
N GLU A 49 -2.76 0.24 6.26
CA GLU A 49 -2.32 -1.16 6.25
C GLU A 49 -1.14 -1.37 5.31
N ALA A 50 -1.16 -0.74 4.14
CA ALA A 50 -0.06 -0.82 3.20
C ALA A 50 1.22 -0.21 3.78
N PHE A 51 1.11 0.92 4.48
CA PHE A 51 2.26 1.53 5.17
C PHE A 51 2.80 0.63 6.26
N GLN A 52 1.93 0.01 7.04
CA GLN A 52 2.34 -0.92 8.10
C GLN A 52 3.06 -2.12 7.52
N GLU A 53 2.57 -2.66 6.43
CA GLU A 53 3.20 -3.78 5.76
C GLU A 53 4.58 -3.39 5.20
N ALA A 54 4.67 -2.25 4.56
CA ALA A 54 5.93 -1.73 4.03
C ALA A 54 6.94 -1.49 5.15
N SER A 55 6.50 -0.87 6.23
CA SER A 55 7.36 -0.59 7.39
C SER A 55 7.90 -1.87 8.03
N ALA A 56 7.03 -2.85 8.22
CA ALA A 56 7.42 -4.14 8.79
C ALA A 56 8.43 -4.85 7.89
N TYR A 57 8.25 -4.75 6.59
CA TYR A 57 9.17 -5.34 5.62
C TYR A 57 10.57 -4.75 5.73
N CYS A 58 10.67 -3.42 5.76
CA CYS A 58 11.97 -2.76 5.89
C CYS A 58 12.60 -3.02 7.25
N THR A 59 11.82 -2.89 8.33
CA THR A 59 12.30 -3.09 9.70
C THR A 59 12.79 -4.51 9.91
N GLY A 60 12.09 -5.49 9.34
CA GLY A 60 12.51 -6.89 9.42
C GLY A 60 13.87 -7.16 8.75
N ARG A 61 14.34 -6.25 7.93
CA ARG A 61 15.64 -6.32 7.26
C ARG A 61 16.65 -5.37 7.86
N GLY A 62 16.35 -4.78 9.00
CA GLY A 62 17.24 -3.81 9.64
C GLY A 62 17.38 -2.51 8.87
N ARG A 63 16.35 -2.14 8.11
CA ARG A 63 16.37 -0.94 7.29
C ARG A 63 15.21 -0.02 7.64
N SER A 64 15.27 1.20 7.16
CA SER A 64 14.27 2.22 7.38
C SER A 64 13.40 2.41 6.15
N LEU A 65 12.11 2.60 6.37
CA LEU A 65 11.15 2.87 5.31
C LEU A 65 11.28 4.30 4.79
N GLN A 66 11.32 4.44 3.48
CA GLN A 66 11.18 5.72 2.80
C GLN A 66 10.10 5.58 1.74
N VAL A 67 8.97 6.24 1.94
CA VAL A 67 7.88 6.21 0.97
C VAL A 67 8.24 7.08 -0.23
N VAL A 68 8.10 6.53 -1.42
CA VAL A 68 8.41 7.23 -2.67
C VAL A 68 7.14 7.81 -3.28
N ASN A 69 6.07 7.03 -3.32
CA ASN A 69 4.83 7.44 -3.96
C ASN A 69 3.66 6.62 -3.41
N THR A 70 2.48 7.22 -3.43
CA THR A 70 1.24 6.53 -3.07
C THR A 70 0.19 6.80 -4.13
N GLN A 71 -0.64 5.80 -4.41
CA GLN A 71 -1.77 5.94 -5.32
C GLN A 71 -3.00 5.32 -4.67
N GLU A 72 -4.14 5.92 -4.90
CA GLU A 72 -5.41 5.44 -4.40
C GLU A 72 -6.45 5.48 -5.51
N ALA A 73 -7.34 4.49 -5.52
CA ALA A 73 -8.49 4.53 -6.41
C ALA A 73 -9.41 5.67 -5.98
N GLN A 74 -9.93 6.39 -6.96
CA GLN A 74 -10.82 7.53 -6.72
C GLN A 74 -12.28 7.08 -6.82
N PRO A 75 -13.17 7.63 -5.97
CA PRO A 75 -14.60 7.35 -6.10
C PRO A 75 -15.14 7.91 -7.43
N PRO A 76 -16.29 7.41 -7.90
CA PRO A 76 -17.17 6.45 -7.23
C PRO A 76 -16.67 5.00 -7.38
N PHE A 77 -16.93 4.20 -6.34
CA PHE A 77 -16.52 2.79 -6.34
C PHE A 77 -17.63 1.92 -6.92
N LEU A 78 -17.80 2.02 -8.23
CA LEU A 78 -18.84 1.33 -8.99
C LEU A 78 -18.21 0.50 -10.09
N LEU A 79 -18.90 -0.55 -10.52
CA LEU A 79 -18.55 -1.31 -11.72
C LEU A 79 -17.10 -1.82 -11.71
N GLY A 80 -16.69 -2.39 -10.58
CA GLY A 80 -15.37 -2.97 -10.45
C GLY A 80 -14.29 -2.02 -9.98
N ASN A 81 -14.61 -0.75 -9.77
CA ASN A 81 -13.69 0.21 -9.18
C ASN A 81 -13.82 0.15 -7.66
N TYR A 82 -13.05 -0.74 -7.03
CA TYR A 82 -13.05 -0.90 -5.57
C TYR A 82 -12.02 0.01 -4.92
N PRO A 83 -12.22 0.37 -3.64
CA PRO A 83 -11.18 1.07 -2.88
C PRO A 83 -9.88 0.29 -2.93
N LYS A 84 -8.81 0.98 -3.23
CA LYS A 84 -7.50 0.37 -3.36
C LYS A 84 -6.44 1.41 -3.04
N ALA A 85 -5.35 0.95 -2.43
CA ALA A 85 -4.20 1.80 -2.14
C ALA A 85 -2.93 1.08 -2.55
N GLU A 86 -2.04 1.80 -3.19
CA GLU A 86 -0.73 1.31 -3.57
C GLU A 86 0.32 2.21 -2.95
N VAL A 87 1.34 1.60 -2.36
CA VAL A 87 2.48 2.31 -1.78
C VAL A 87 3.75 1.82 -2.46
N GLN A 88 4.51 2.76 -3.00
CA GLN A 88 5.85 2.51 -3.51
C GLN A 88 6.85 3.06 -2.51
N PHE A 89 7.85 2.26 -2.17
CA PHE A 89 8.76 2.61 -1.08
C PHE A 89 10.15 2.04 -1.30
N MET A 90 11.09 2.61 -0.56
CA MET A 90 12.46 2.12 -0.49
C MET A 90 12.76 1.67 0.93
N CYS A 91 13.61 0.66 1.05
CA CYS A 91 14.17 0.24 2.32
C CYS A 91 15.64 0.67 2.33
N LEU A 92 15.99 1.61 3.18
CA LEU A 92 17.30 2.23 3.18
C LEU A 92 18.03 1.97 4.50
N THR A 93 19.33 1.91 4.44
CA THR A 93 20.15 1.83 5.66
C THR A 93 20.15 3.15 6.39
N ASP A 94 20.25 3.09 7.71
CA ASP A 94 20.33 4.32 8.50
C ASP A 94 21.55 5.14 8.05
N GLY A 95 21.35 6.44 7.95
CA GLY A 95 22.39 7.32 7.46
C GLY A 95 22.40 7.51 5.94
N ASP A 96 21.57 6.77 5.22
CA ASP A 96 21.48 6.98 3.77
C ASP A 96 20.97 8.39 3.47
N ALA A 97 21.57 9.04 2.48
CA ALA A 97 21.22 10.41 2.11
C ALA A 97 19.77 10.54 1.66
N GLU A 98 19.19 9.47 1.11
CA GLU A 98 17.80 9.48 0.67
C GLU A 98 16.82 9.66 1.83
N LEU A 99 17.19 9.24 3.03
CA LEU A 99 16.33 9.42 4.20
C LEU A 99 16.20 10.89 4.60
N ALA A 100 17.22 11.67 4.31
CA ALA A 100 17.24 13.10 4.61
C ALA A 100 16.70 13.96 3.47
N ARG A 101 16.49 13.38 2.30
CA ARG A 101 16.03 14.14 1.14
C ARG A 101 14.59 14.60 1.35
N PRO A 102 14.29 15.87 1.16
CA PRO A 102 12.90 16.33 1.20
C PRO A 102 12.07 15.65 0.13
N LYS A 103 10.85 15.28 0.49
CA LYS A 103 9.93 14.68 -0.47
C LYS A 103 9.36 15.75 -1.36
N LEU A 104 9.30 15.45 -2.64
CA LEU A 104 8.66 16.34 -3.60
C LEU A 104 7.15 16.26 -3.41
N LYS A 105 6.54 17.42 -3.40
CA LYS A 105 5.08 17.50 -3.40
C LYS A 105 4.57 17.31 -4.81
N PRO A 106 3.40 16.69 -4.97
CA PRO A 106 2.86 16.52 -6.30
C PRO A 106 2.41 17.82 -6.92
N LYS A 107 2.59 17.93 -8.19
CA LYS A 107 2.00 18.95 -9.04
C LYS A 107 2.46 20.37 -8.81
N ALA A 108 1.45 21.23 -8.62
CA ALA A 108 1.59 22.66 -8.69
C ALA A 108 2.55 23.25 -7.69
N ASP A 109 2.75 22.58 -6.59
CA ASP A 109 3.67 23.07 -5.57
C ASP A 109 5.10 23.11 -6.06
N VAL A 110 5.42 22.26 -7.00
CA VAL A 110 6.76 22.18 -7.56
C VAL A 110 7.10 23.43 -8.33
N SER A 111 6.13 23.98 -9.03
CA SER A 111 6.37 25.17 -9.86
C SER A 111 6.80 26.39 -9.06
N VAL A 112 6.36 26.48 -7.83
CA VAL A 112 6.73 27.61 -6.97
C VAL A 112 8.19 27.55 -6.56
N GLU A 113 8.70 26.37 -6.35
CA GLU A 113 10.07 26.18 -5.91
C GLU A 113 11.08 26.45 -6.99
N VAL A 114 10.69 26.26 -8.20
CA VAL A 114 11.58 26.47 -9.35
C VAL A 114 12.06 27.92 -9.43
N GLN A 115 11.32 28.81 -8.85
CA GLN A 115 11.64 30.23 -8.91
C GLN A 115 12.77 30.65 -7.96
N LYS A 116 13.22 29.74 -7.16
CA LYS A 116 14.34 29.99 -6.25
C LYS A 116 15.66 29.63 -6.91
#